data_07dcef77456e5b91f73a39d1dc536410
#
_entry.id   07dcef77456e5b91f73a39d1dc536410
#
_cell.length_a   1.000
_cell.length_b   1.000
_cell.length_c   1.000
_cell.angle_alpha   90.00
_cell.angle_beta   90.00
_cell.angle_gamma   90.00
#
_symmetry.space_group_name_H-M   'P 1'
#
loop_
_entity.id
_entity.type
_entity.pdbx_description
1 polymer ?
#
loop_
_entity_poly.entity_id
_entity_poly.type
_entity_poly.pdbx_seq_one_letter_code
_entity_poly.pdbx_strand_id
1 'polypeptide(L)'
;MISYFLIQNIGEKSIEVDGARKYQRIDGFGGSGAYYEWLLKNLREPYRTEVADLLFSDLGICIYRLRAWTKIESINDDDDPNRFNWEAYDFTVDQDQVWNAIEAMKRGVTKFMASVWSPPAWMKSNLRETDDGYLLPEMYEEYAEWISAYILGYKKHHGIDIGWIGIQNEPDYTATWETCVYTPEQLRDLIKVVGKKFEREGITAKIVIPETSGIQKALRYIEVVMSDPDAARYVDVFAIHLYDIPFTNPDEGVSWLKAIASYCTRYGKPLWMTEYSYLDFPYAGTYEEALYTVQHIHNTLVYGNASAYLVWELFWYRETGLISISRAGDHYNVTPKYYAVKQFFKFISPGSIRIDAKSIDSQLLVSAYLDEKNNDIMIVVINRGKSDITTKIILKNITSIPLFKQYRTSRTEYCKYIGDVVAKDMTLELTFPSESITTLTTRKQ
;
A
#
# COMPACT_ATOMS: atom_id res chain seq x y z
N MET A 1 -33.52 -28.86 -48.40
CA MET A 1 -33.16 -28.70 -46.98
C MET A 1 -31.76 -28.12 -46.93
N ILE A 2 -31.67 -26.80 -46.76
CA ILE A 2 -30.38 -26.10 -46.71
C ILE A 2 -30.10 -25.91 -45.22
N SER A 3 -29.09 -26.61 -44.73
CA SER A 3 -28.64 -26.57 -43.36
C SER A 3 -27.81 -25.29 -43.16
N TYR A 4 -28.37 -24.28 -42.50
CA TYR A 4 -27.62 -23.12 -42.06
C TYR A 4 -26.72 -23.53 -40.89
N PHE A 5 -25.45 -23.68 -41.13
CA PHE A 5 -24.41 -23.68 -40.12
C PHE A 5 -24.30 -22.23 -39.58
N LEU A 6 -24.89 -21.99 -38.44
CA LEU A 6 -24.54 -20.82 -37.59
C LEU A 6 -23.09 -21.03 -37.11
N ILE A 7 -22.14 -20.45 -37.85
CA ILE A 7 -20.81 -20.20 -37.33
C ILE A 7 -20.99 -19.13 -36.24
N GLN A 8 -21.09 -19.56 -34.99
CA GLN A 8 -20.84 -18.65 -33.87
C GLN A 8 -19.41 -18.15 -34.06
N ASN A 9 -19.24 -16.88 -34.46
CA ASN A 9 -18.01 -16.15 -34.28
C ASN A 9 -17.76 -16.09 -32.77
N ILE A 10 -17.07 -17.07 -32.21
CA ILE A 10 -16.43 -16.97 -30.93
C ILE A 10 -15.32 -15.93 -31.17
N GLY A 11 -15.60 -14.68 -30.83
CA GLY A 11 -14.62 -13.61 -30.95
C GLY A 11 -13.31 -14.07 -30.32
N GLU A 12 -12.24 -13.95 -31.10
CA GLU A 12 -10.91 -14.38 -30.68
C GLU A 12 -10.61 -13.74 -29.32
N LYS A 13 -10.43 -14.55 -28.27
CA LYS A 13 -10.16 -14.06 -26.92
C LYS A 13 -8.89 -13.21 -26.99
N SER A 14 -8.99 -11.94 -26.57
CA SER A 14 -7.87 -11.02 -26.64
C SER A 14 -7.82 -10.12 -25.39
N ILE A 15 -6.64 -9.59 -25.14
CA ILE A 15 -6.39 -8.48 -24.21
C ILE A 15 -6.23 -7.22 -25.05
N GLU A 16 -6.91 -6.15 -24.69
CA GLU A 16 -6.71 -4.82 -25.28
C GLU A 16 -6.03 -3.90 -24.26
N VAL A 17 -5.00 -3.16 -24.71
CA VAL A 17 -4.33 -2.11 -23.93
C VAL A 17 -4.42 -0.82 -24.73
N ASP A 18 -5.01 0.24 -24.14
CA ASP A 18 -5.22 1.51 -24.81
C ASP A 18 -4.51 2.66 -24.08
N GLY A 19 -3.42 3.15 -24.66
CA GLY A 19 -2.60 4.25 -24.12
C GLY A 19 -3.28 5.62 -24.10
N ALA A 20 -4.38 5.81 -24.83
CA ALA A 20 -5.12 7.07 -24.82
C ALA A 20 -6.06 7.23 -23.63
N ARG A 21 -6.47 6.12 -23.00
CA ARG A 21 -7.38 6.14 -21.85
C ARG A 21 -6.58 6.07 -20.55
N LYS A 22 -6.49 7.19 -19.86
CA LYS A 22 -5.68 7.36 -18.65
C LYS A 22 -6.55 7.40 -17.40
N TYR A 23 -6.02 6.88 -16.31
CA TYR A 23 -6.64 6.83 -14.99
C TYR A 23 -5.73 7.50 -13.95
N GLN A 24 -5.61 6.93 -12.76
CA GLN A 24 -4.81 7.50 -11.68
C GLN A 24 -3.30 7.45 -11.99
N ARG A 25 -2.59 8.41 -11.41
CA ARG A 25 -1.12 8.39 -11.31
C ARG A 25 -0.72 7.56 -10.10
N ILE A 26 0.26 6.71 -10.25
CA ILE A 26 0.77 5.87 -9.16
C ILE A 26 1.72 6.67 -8.29
N ASP A 27 1.40 6.81 -7.00
CA ASP A 27 2.27 7.43 -6.00
C ASP A 27 3.39 6.49 -5.59
N GLY A 28 3.14 5.20 -5.57
CA GLY A 28 4.12 4.17 -5.33
C GLY A 28 3.60 2.98 -4.54
N PHE A 29 4.55 2.13 -4.17
CA PHE A 29 4.30 0.91 -3.44
C PHE A 29 5.18 0.85 -2.20
N GLY A 30 4.75 0.08 -1.20
CA GLY A 30 5.48 -0.03 0.03
C GLY A 30 4.92 -1.03 1.01
N GLY A 31 5.21 -0.80 2.26
CA GLY A 31 4.71 -1.62 3.36
C GLY A 31 5.22 -1.13 4.71
N SER A 32 4.90 -1.89 5.73
CA SER A 32 5.28 -1.62 7.12
C SER A 32 6.21 -2.70 7.67
N GLY A 33 6.97 -2.35 8.68
CA GLY A 33 7.68 -3.28 9.57
C GLY A 33 7.29 -3.04 11.03
N ALA A 34 6.20 -2.28 11.26
CA ALA A 34 5.76 -1.84 12.59
C ALA A 34 5.61 -3.02 13.56
N TYR A 35 6.05 -2.82 14.82
CA TYR A 35 6.15 -3.81 15.90
C TYR A 35 7.23 -4.88 15.72
N TYR A 36 7.80 -5.06 14.51
CA TYR A 36 8.73 -6.15 14.19
C TYR A 36 10.08 -5.64 13.67
N GLU A 37 10.34 -4.35 13.76
CA GLU A 37 11.56 -3.69 13.27
C GLU A 37 12.82 -4.31 13.88
N TRP A 38 12.73 -4.79 15.12
CA TRP A 38 13.81 -5.48 15.83
C TRP A 38 14.24 -6.78 15.14
N LEU A 39 13.35 -7.46 14.40
CA LEU A 39 13.69 -8.69 13.68
C LEU A 39 14.76 -8.44 12.63
N LEU A 40 14.56 -7.43 11.77
CA LEU A 40 15.53 -7.11 10.71
C LEU A 40 16.83 -6.56 11.32
N LYS A 41 16.72 -5.64 12.28
CA LYS A 41 17.89 -5.04 12.92
C LYS A 41 18.79 -6.07 13.63
N ASN A 42 18.20 -7.07 14.27
CA ASN A 42 18.91 -8.11 15.02
C ASN A 42 19.27 -9.36 14.20
N LEU A 43 18.88 -9.40 12.93
CA LEU A 43 19.28 -10.47 12.01
C LEU A 43 20.79 -10.44 11.81
N ARG A 44 21.44 -11.62 11.90
CA ARG A 44 22.91 -11.73 11.77
C ARG A 44 23.37 -11.44 10.35
N GLU A 45 24.56 -10.85 10.23
CA GLU A 45 25.20 -10.73 8.92
C GLU A 45 25.63 -12.12 8.39
N PRO A 46 25.57 -12.36 7.07
CA PRO A 46 25.21 -11.40 6.01
C PRO A 46 23.70 -11.24 5.79
N TYR A 47 22.87 -12.02 6.45
CA TYR A 47 21.42 -12.09 6.21
C TYR A 47 20.71 -10.75 6.42
N ARG A 48 21.15 -9.95 7.37
CA ARG A 48 20.59 -8.62 7.61
C ARG A 48 20.73 -7.71 6.40
N THR A 49 21.92 -7.65 5.81
CA THR A 49 22.20 -6.89 4.59
C THR A 49 21.41 -7.45 3.41
N GLU A 50 21.38 -8.78 3.23
CA GLU A 50 20.63 -9.44 2.15
C GLU A 50 19.13 -9.13 2.22
N VAL A 51 18.51 -9.23 3.39
CA VAL A 51 17.08 -8.94 3.59
C VAL A 51 16.78 -7.46 3.38
N ALA A 52 17.64 -6.56 3.87
CA ALA A 52 17.48 -5.14 3.62
C ALA A 52 17.57 -4.81 2.11
N ASP A 53 18.49 -5.45 1.37
CA ASP A 53 18.62 -5.29 -0.08
C ASP A 53 17.38 -5.83 -0.83
N LEU A 54 16.88 -7.00 -0.42
CA LEU A 54 15.66 -7.57 -0.98
C LEU A 54 14.47 -6.62 -0.80
N LEU A 55 14.24 -6.13 0.42
CA LEU A 55 13.08 -5.31 0.75
C LEU A 55 13.15 -3.90 0.15
N PHE A 56 14.28 -3.22 0.33
CA PHE A 56 14.37 -1.80 0.06
C PHE A 56 14.97 -1.46 -1.32
N SER A 57 15.67 -2.41 -1.97
CA SER A 57 16.20 -2.23 -3.33
C SER A 57 15.50 -3.12 -4.36
N ASP A 58 15.49 -4.45 -4.14
CA ASP A 58 15.06 -5.41 -5.16
C ASP A 58 13.54 -5.45 -5.33
N LEU A 59 12.77 -5.29 -4.24
CA LEU A 59 11.31 -5.28 -4.28
C LEU A 59 10.75 -4.05 -5.00
N GLY A 60 11.46 -2.92 -4.95
CA GLY A 60 11.05 -1.68 -5.62
C GLY A 60 10.10 -0.81 -4.81
N ILE A 61 10.08 -0.94 -3.49
CA ILE A 61 9.28 -0.04 -2.64
C ILE A 61 9.85 1.39 -2.66
N CYS A 62 8.96 2.36 -2.54
CA CYS A 62 9.33 3.76 -2.38
C CYS A 62 8.64 4.43 -1.20
N ILE A 63 7.67 3.76 -0.56
CA ILE A 63 6.93 4.23 0.61
C ILE A 63 7.19 3.27 1.76
N TYR A 64 7.64 3.79 2.91
CA TYR A 64 7.78 3.01 4.13
C TYR A 64 6.84 3.56 5.19
N ARG A 65 5.93 2.70 5.70
CA ARG A 65 4.93 3.07 6.70
C ARG A 65 5.46 2.79 8.09
N LEU A 66 5.55 3.84 8.90
CA LEU A 66 6.04 3.86 10.27
C LEU A 66 4.86 3.87 11.25
N ARG A 67 5.13 3.52 12.49
CA ARG A 67 4.24 3.73 13.63
C ARG A 67 4.65 5.02 14.35
N ALA A 68 3.71 5.93 14.58
CA ALA A 68 3.95 7.08 15.45
C ALA A 68 4.09 6.59 16.90
N TRP A 69 5.30 6.73 17.45
CA TRP A 69 5.66 6.12 18.72
C TRP A 69 5.25 6.97 19.92
N THR A 70 4.35 6.44 20.75
CA THR A 70 3.78 7.15 21.91
C THR A 70 4.80 7.50 22.96
N LYS A 71 5.86 6.70 23.09
CA LYS A 71 6.90 6.87 24.13
C LYS A 71 7.81 8.06 23.94
N ILE A 72 7.72 8.78 22.83
CA ILE A 72 8.45 10.04 22.70
C ILE A 72 7.99 11.06 23.76
N GLU A 73 6.74 10.92 24.25
CA GLU A 73 6.18 11.72 25.32
C GLU A 73 5.34 10.83 26.23
N SER A 74 5.97 10.17 27.18
CA SER A 74 5.33 9.19 28.06
C SER A 74 4.39 9.81 29.11
N ILE A 75 4.59 11.08 29.43
CA ILE A 75 3.78 11.90 30.34
C ILE A 75 3.66 13.29 29.71
N ASN A 76 2.58 14.02 30.01
CA ASN A 76 2.44 15.41 29.57
C ASN A 76 3.63 16.24 30.04
N ASP A 77 4.25 16.97 29.14
CA ASP A 77 5.43 17.78 29.44
C ASP A 77 5.08 19.10 30.18
N ASP A 78 3.97 19.74 29.79
CA ASP A 78 3.38 20.89 30.45
C ASP A 78 1.89 21.06 30.01
N ASP A 79 1.22 22.13 30.46
CA ASP A 79 -0.20 22.38 30.17
C ASP A 79 -0.40 23.36 28.99
N ASP A 80 0.62 23.63 28.18
CA ASP A 80 0.54 24.58 27.05
C ASP A 80 0.79 23.88 25.68
N PRO A 81 -0.26 23.36 25.01
CA PRO A 81 -0.14 22.67 23.72
C PRO A 81 0.34 23.57 22.56
N ASN A 82 0.64 24.83 22.83
CA ASN A 82 1.18 25.76 21.83
C ASN A 82 2.71 25.86 21.87
N ARG A 83 3.36 25.23 22.84
CA ARG A 83 4.79 25.32 23.07
C ARG A 83 5.44 23.94 23.12
N PHE A 84 6.34 23.65 22.17
CA PHE A 84 7.14 22.44 22.22
C PHE A 84 8.21 22.52 23.31
N ASN A 85 8.12 21.71 24.32
CA ASN A 85 9.17 21.51 25.30
C ASN A 85 10.14 20.40 24.84
N TRP A 86 11.04 20.73 23.92
CA TRP A 86 11.93 19.77 23.25
C TRP A 86 12.80 18.93 24.19
N GLU A 87 13.00 19.34 25.44
CA GLU A 87 13.77 18.59 26.43
C GLU A 87 12.97 17.43 27.04
N ALA A 88 11.65 17.48 26.96
CA ALA A 88 10.76 16.43 27.47
C ALA A 88 10.51 15.30 26.46
N TYR A 89 10.74 15.55 25.16
CA TYR A 89 10.57 14.52 24.13
C TYR A 89 11.80 13.63 24.02
N ASP A 90 11.60 12.31 24.11
CA ASP A 90 12.66 11.31 23.96
C ASP A 90 12.65 10.63 22.58
N PHE A 91 13.49 11.09 21.67
CA PHE A 91 13.67 10.51 20.35
C PHE A 91 14.66 9.32 20.34
N THR A 92 15.09 8.82 21.48
CA THR A 92 15.97 7.65 21.58
C THR A 92 15.21 6.33 21.76
N VAL A 93 13.91 6.39 22.01
CA VAL A 93 13.09 5.23 22.38
C VAL A 93 12.72 4.31 21.22
N ASP A 94 12.80 4.77 19.99
CA ASP A 94 12.33 4.05 18.79
C ASP A 94 13.47 3.65 17.83
N GLN A 95 14.60 3.20 18.39
CA GLN A 95 15.82 2.97 17.63
C GLN A 95 15.76 1.83 16.62
N ASP A 96 14.81 0.90 16.76
CA ASP A 96 14.67 -0.20 15.82
C ASP A 96 13.97 0.30 14.54
N GLN A 97 12.88 1.06 14.68
CA GLN A 97 12.20 1.69 13.55
C GLN A 97 13.10 2.72 12.84
N VAL A 98 13.78 3.55 13.60
CA VAL A 98 14.73 4.56 13.06
C VAL A 98 15.83 3.87 12.24
N TRP A 99 16.41 2.78 12.75
CA TRP A 99 17.42 2.02 12.02
C TRP A 99 16.87 1.48 10.70
N ASN A 100 15.68 0.86 10.71
CA ASN A 100 15.03 0.35 9.50
C ASN A 100 14.75 1.46 8.47
N ALA A 101 14.25 2.61 8.93
CA ALA A 101 13.98 3.76 8.06
C ALA A 101 15.27 4.30 7.43
N ILE A 102 16.37 4.37 8.17
CA ILE A 102 17.67 4.78 7.66
C ILE A 102 18.19 3.77 6.62
N GLU A 103 18.07 2.47 6.87
CA GLU A 103 18.45 1.44 5.88
C GLU A 103 17.59 1.49 4.61
N ALA A 104 16.32 1.80 4.76
CA ALA A 104 15.42 2.04 3.64
C ALA A 104 15.83 3.28 2.82
N MET A 105 16.16 4.40 3.48
CA MET A 105 16.66 5.62 2.84
C MET A 105 17.96 5.37 2.05
N LYS A 106 18.92 4.66 2.63
CA LYS A 106 20.19 4.30 1.96
C LYS A 106 19.97 3.50 0.67
N ARG A 107 18.85 2.79 0.57
CA ARG A 107 18.46 1.93 -0.57
C ARG A 107 17.43 2.56 -1.50
N GLY A 108 17.15 3.86 -1.34
CA GLY A 108 16.35 4.63 -2.29
C GLY A 108 14.87 4.77 -1.95
N VAL A 109 14.43 4.36 -0.76
CA VAL A 109 13.09 4.71 -0.26
C VAL A 109 13.06 6.20 0.06
N THR A 110 12.09 6.92 -0.51
CA THR A 110 12.05 8.39 -0.46
C THR A 110 10.81 8.96 0.22
N LYS A 111 9.83 8.11 0.54
CA LYS A 111 8.57 8.52 1.12
C LYS A 111 8.35 7.80 2.45
N PHE A 112 8.10 8.57 3.50
CA PHE A 112 7.75 8.05 4.81
C PHE A 112 6.35 8.51 5.19
N MET A 113 5.51 7.54 5.51
CA MET A 113 4.20 7.74 6.10
C MET A 113 4.26 7.22 7.54
N ALA A 114 3.67 7.92 8.48
CA ALA A 114 3.46 7.38 9.81
C ALA A 114 1.96 7.29 10.12
N SER A 115 1.55 6.29 10.89
CA SER A 115 0.17 6.16 11.39
C SER A 115 0.17 6.06 12.91
N VAL A 116 -0.84 6.62 13.54
CA VAL A 116 -1.05 6.55 14.99
C VAL A 116 -1.92 5.33 15.31
N TRP A 117 -1.37 4.33 16.01
CA TRP A 117 -2.18 3.21 16.54
C TRP A 117 -2.89 3.59 17.83
N SER A 118 -2.22 4.35 18.68
CA SER A 118 -2.80 4.94 19.89
C SER A 118 -2.13 6.26 20.18
N PRO A 119 -2.84 7.26 20.68
CA PRO A 119 -2.22 8.37 21.40
C PRO A 119 -1.52 7.88 22.67
N PRO A 120 -0.63 8.68 23.29
CA PRO A 120 -0.13 8.44 24.62
C PRO A 120 -1.24 8.12 25.63
N ALA A 121 -0.96 7.21 26.57
CA ALA A 121 -1.96 6.70 27.52
C ALA A 121 -2.66 7.81 28.32
N TRP A 122 -1.93 8.86 28.69
CA TRP A 122 -2.45 9.97 29.49
C TRP A 122 -3.50 10.84 28.78
N MET A 123 -3.56 10.78 27.43
CA MET A 123 -4.57 11.46 26.61
C MET A 123 -5.88 10.67 26.49
N LYS A 124 -5.91 9.40 26.92
CA LYS A 124 -7.01 8.48 26.61
C LYS A 124 -7.95 8.25 27.80
N SER A 125 -9.21 7.96 27.48
CA SER A 125 -10.28 7.71 28.46
C SER A 125 -10.02 6.52 29.38
N ASN A 126 -9.25 5.53 28.93
CA ASN A 126 -8.89 4.32 29.68
C ASN A 126 -7.48 4.40 30.31
N LEU A 127 -6.73 5.48 30.10
CA LEU A 127 -5.35 5.67 30.55
C LEU A 127 -4.40 4.55 30.09
N ARG A 128 -4.65 3.97 28.94
CA ARG A 128 -3.85 2.88 28.34
C ARG A 128 -3.65 3.11 26.85
N GLU A 129 -2.53 2.72 26.31
CA GLU A 129 -2.30 2.66 24.87
C GLU A 129 -3.06 1.49 24.23
N THR A 130 -3.34 0.43 24.99
CA THR A 130 -4.05 -0.80 24.59
C THR A 130 -5.52 -0.78 25.02
N ASP A 131 -6.25 -1.85 24.66
CA ASP A 131 -7.60 -2.12 25.16
C ASP A 131 -8.59 -0.99 24.85
N ASP A 132 -8.61 -0.53 23.59
CA ASP A 132 -9.51 0.49 23.06
C ASP A 132 -9.37 1.87 23.73
N GLY A 133 -10.47 2.38 24.28
CA GLY A 133 -10.55 3.77 24.75
C GLY A 133 -10.67 4.76 23.58
N TYR A 134 -10.90 6.00 23.90
CA TYR A 134 -10.97 7.12 22.94
C TYR A 134 -10.12 8.28 23.42
N LEU A 135 -9.67 9.11 22.51
CA LEU A 135 -8.98 10.35 22.82
C LEU A 135 -9.95 11.31 23.51
N LEU A 136 -9.59 11.81 24.68
CA LEU A 136 -10.40 12.77 25.42
C LEU A 136 -10.49 14.09 24.62
N PRO A 137 -11.69 14.69 24.46
CA PRO A 137 -11.84 15.92 23.67
C PRO A 137 -10.99 17.09 24.16
N GLU A 138 -10.77 17.19 25.45
CA GLU A 138 -9.88 18.18 26.08
C GLU A 138 -8.40 17.98 25.74
N MET A 139 -8.02 16.82 25.21
CA MET A 139 -6.65 16.47 24.81
C MET A 139 -6.40 16.65 23.30
N TYR A 140 -7.33 17.19 22.53
CA TYR A 140 -7.15 17.34 21.09
C TYR A 140 -6.00 18.28 20.71
N GLU A 141 -5.81 19.36 21.46
CA GLU A 141 -4.69 20.29 21.22
C GLU A 141 -3.35 19.65 21.63
N GLU A 142 -3.30 18.92 22.75
CA GLU A 142 -2.13 18.15 23.18
C GLU A 142 -1.78 17.06 22.17
N TYR A 143 -2.78 16.34 21.65
CA TYR A 143 -2.56 15.39 20.57
C TYR A 143 -1.95 16.07 19.32
N ALA A 144 -2.45 17.25 18.96
CA ALA A 144 -1.93 17.99 17.82
C ALA A 144 -0.50 18.46 18.04
N GLU A 145 -0.14 18.81 19.27
CA GLU A 145 1.23 19.10 19.64
C GLU A 145 2.14 17.87 19.53
N TRP A 146 1.76 16.77 20.20
CA TRP A 146 2.51 15.52 20.21
C TRP A 146 2.80 15.02 18.79
N ILE A 147 1.79 14.96 17.91
CA ILE A 147 1.99 14.48 16.54
C ILE A 147 2.86 15.45 15.72
N SER A 148 2.77 16.75 15.99
CA SER A 148 3.64 17.76 15.39
C SER A 148 5.08 17.60 15.85
N ALA A 149 5.30 17.38 17.15
CA ALA A 149 6.61 17.12 17.73
C ALA A 149 7.23 15.84 17.16
N TYR A 150 6.42 14.78 16.98
CA TYR A 150 6.86 13.53 16.33
C TYR A 150 7.40 13.80 14.93
N ILE A 151 6.64 14.49 14.06
CA ILE A 151 7.04 14.78 12.68
C ILE A 151 8.31 15.64 12.64
N LEU A 152 8.34 16.74 13.39
CA LEU A 152 9.48 17.65 13.41
C LEU A 152 10.72 17.02 14.05
N GLY A 153 10.52 16.26 15.12
CA GLY A 153 11.58 15.59 15.84
C GLY A 153 12.25 14.48 15.03
N TYR A 154 11.48 13.65 14.33
CA TYR A 154 12.04 12.63 13.42
C TYR A 154 12.91 13.25 12.33
N LYS A 155 12.48 14.37 11.76
CA LYS A 155 13.29 15.11 10.80
C LYS A 155 14.57 15.69 11.44
N LYS A 156 14.42 16.32 12.60
CA LYS A 156 15.52 16.99 13.30
C LYS A 156 16.58 16.01 13.82
N HIS A 157 16.15 14.90 14.46
CA HIS A 157 17.06 13.99 15.16
C HIS A 157 17.55 12.85 14.28
N HIS A 158 16.75 12.41 13.30
CA HIS A 158 17.05 11.22 12.48
C HIS A 158 17.18 11.50 10.98
N GLY A 159 16.82 12.71 10.52
CA GLY A 159 16.80 13.05 9.10
C GLY A 159 15.67 12.36 8.32
N ILE A 160 14.68 11.79 9.01
CA ILE A 160 13.53 11.11 8.43
C ILE A 160 12.41 12.13 8.23
N ASP A 161 12.10 12.46 6.98
CA ASP A 161 11.06 13.42 6.61
C ASP A 161 9.71 12.71 6.44
N ILE A 162 8.85 12.80 7.46
CA ILE A 162 7.52 12.20 7.43
C ILE A 162 6.61 13.08 6.57
N GLY A 163 6.35 12.63 5.35
CA GLY A 163 5.58 13.38 4.38
C GLY A 163 4.06 13.08 4.43
N TRP A 164 3.64 12.03 5.12
CA TRP A 164 2.24 11.66 5.29
C TRP A 164 1.99 11.17 6.70
N ILE A 165 0.85 11.54 7.26
CA ILE A 165 0.46 11.16 8.63
C ILE A 165 -0.98 10.67 8.67
N GLY A 166 -1.17 9.42 9.08
CA GLY A 166 -2.46 8.86 9.43
C GLY A 166 -2.83 9.26 10.84
N ILE A 167 -3.94 9.99 10.99
CA ILE A 167 -4.39 10.52 12.28
C ILE A 167 -4.75 9.40 13.25
N GLN A 168 -5.29 8.30 12.76
CA GLN A 168 -5.55 7.10 13.56
C GLN A 168 -5.58 5.86 12.65
N ASN A 169 -4.81 4.85 13.02
CA ASN A 169 -4.92 3.51 12.44
C ASN A 169 -6.19 2.83 12.96
N GLU A 170 -7.04 2.37 12.05
CA GLU A 170 -8.26 1.60 12.34
C GLU A 170 -9.16 2.22 13.43
N PRO A 171 -9.62 3.48 13.25
CA PRO A 171 -10.44 4.18 14.24
C PRO A 171 -11.79 3.48 14.53
N ASP A 172 -12.15 2.51 13.71
CA ASP A 172 -13.39 1.74 13.73
C ASP A 172 -13.25 0.35 14.38
N TYR A 173 -12.03 -0.02 14.81
CA TYR A 173 -11.72 -1.36 15.28
C TYR A 173 -11.31 -1.37 16.76
N THR A 174 -11.73 -2.40 17.47
CA THR A 174 -11.40 -2.65 18.88
C THR A 174 -10.42 -3.80 19.02
N ALA A 175 -9.40 -3.64 19.86
CA ALA A 175 -8.35 -4.64 20.01
C ALA A 175 -7.70 -4.60 21.40
N THR A 176 -6.95 -5.65 21.73
CA THR A 176 -6.17 -5.76 22.97
C THR A 176 -4.76 -5.21 22.86
N TRP A 177 -4.34 -4.85 21.64
CA TRP A 177 -3.06 -4.16 21.37
C TRP A 177 -3.27 -2.65 21.30
N GLU A 178 -2.26 -1.88 20.92
CA GLU A 178 -2.35 -0.44 20.74
C GLU A 178 -3.49 -0.08 19.78
N THR A 179 -4.49 0.63 20.29
CA THR A 179 -5.69 1.02 19.54
C THR A 179 -6.37 2.20 20.21
N CYS A 180 -7.11 2.97 19.43
CA CYS A 180 -7.95 4.07 19.92
C CYS A 180 -9.13 4.23 18.96
N VAL A 181 -10.35 4.25 19.50
CA VAL A 181 -11.56 4.33 18.68
C VAL A 181 -12.05 5.78 18.56
N TYR A 182 -12.57 6.09 17.38
CA TYR A 182 -13.18 7.40 17.09
C TYR A 182 -14.48 7.19 16.35
N THR A 183 -15.49 7.99 16.65
CA THR A 183 -16.59 8.16 15.70
C THR A 183 -16.13 9.01 14.51
N PRO A 184 -16.84 8.95 13.36
CA PRO A 184 -16.52 9.84 12.24
C PRO A 184 -16.52 11.32 12.62
N GLU A 185 -17.40 11.73 13.54
CA GLU A 185 -17.51 13.10 14.03
C GLU A 185 -16.32 13.50 14.90
N GLN A 186 -15.85 12.61 15.78
CA GLN A 186 -14.65 12.84 16.59
C GLN A 186 -13.41 12.96 15.70
N LEU A 187 -13.26 12.09 14.70
CA LEU A 187 -12.15 12.16 13.74
C LEU A 187 -12.18 13.48 12.97
N ARG A 188 -13.37 13.91 12.48
CA ARG A 188 -13.56 15.21 11.83
C ARG A 188 -13.07 16.37 12.70
N ASP A 189 -13.47 16.39 13.97
CA ASP A 189 -13.15 17.48 14.88
C ASP A 189 -11.65 17.50 15.23
N LEU A 190 -11.04 16.33 15.42
CA LEU A 190 -9.60 16.21 15.63
C LEU A 190 -8.79 16.69 14.40
N ILE A 191 -9.22 16.35 13.18
CA ILE A 191 -8.57 16.81 11.93
C ILE A 191 -8.52 18.35 11.88
N LYS A 192 -9.57 19.04 12.30
CA LYS A 192 -9.57 20.52 12.35
C LYS A 192 -8.51 21.07 13.28
N VAL A 193 -8.33 20.44 14.45
CA VAL A 193 -7.32 20.86 15.43
C VAL A 193 -5.91 20.60 14.90
N VAL A 194 -5.64 19.37 14.44
CA VAL A 194 -4.34 19.00 13.88
C VAL A 194 -3.97 19.85 12.67
N GLY A 195 -4.92 20.06 11.74
CA GLY A 195 -4.69 20.86 10.54
C GLY A 195 -4.33 22.32 10.87
N LYS A 196 -5.01 22.93 11.83
CA LYS A 196 -4.67 24.29 12.30
C LYS A 196 -3.29 24.35 12.96
N LYS A 197 -2.94 23.32 13.73
CA LYS A 197 -1.59 23.23 14.33
C LYS A 197 -0.54 23.13 13.24
N PHE A 198 -0.74 22.29 12.22
CA PHE A 198 0.19 22.14 11.08
C PHE A 198 0.36 23.45 10.30
N GLU A 199 -0.72 24.19 10.03
CA GLU A 199 -0.65 25.49 9.40
C GLU A 199 0.20 26.48 10.23
N ARG A 200 -0.03 26.54 11.53
CA ARG A 200 0.69 27.44 12.45
C ARG A 200 2.18 27.12 12.54
N GLU A 201 2.53 25.82 12.59
CA GLU A 201 3.91 25.36 12.73
C GLU A 201 4.64 25.20 11.38
N GLY A 202 3.97 25.44 10.25
CA GLY A 202 4.53 25.26 8.91
C GLY A 202 4.85 23.81 8.56
N ILE A 203 4.11 22.85 9.14
CA ILE A 203 4.26 21.41 8.85
C ILE A 203 3.58 21.11 7.53
N THR A 204 4.32 20.49 6.60
CA THR A 204 3.85 20.17 5.25
C THR A 204 3.45 18.71 5.09
N ALA A 205 3.47 17.92 6.15
CA ALA A 205 3.01 16.54 6.13
C ALA A 205 1.52 16.48 5.75
N LYS A 206 1.20 15.57 4.84
CA LYS A 206 -0.14 15.37 4.32
C LYS A 206 -0.98 14.53 5.27
N ILE A 207 -2.20 14.98 5.55
CA ILE A 207 -3.13 14.25 6.42
C ILE A 207 -3.83 13.15 5.63
N VAL A 208 -3.73 11.93 6.15
CA VAL A 208 -4.28 10.69 5.58
C VAL A 208 -5.43 10.19 6.45
N ILE A 209 -6.58 9.90 5.85
CA ILE A 209 -7.79 9.43 6.54
C ILE A 209 -8.59 8.45 5.69
N PRO A 210 -9.47 7.63 6.26
CA PRO A 210 -9.62 7.36 7.69
C PRO A 210 -8.76 6.19 8.18
N GLU A 211 -8.13 5.41 7.28
CA GLU A 211 -7.42 4.16 7.60
C GLU A 211 -8.28 3.16 8.38
N THR A 212 -9.58 3.07 8.05
CA THR A 212 -10.48 2.09 8.67
C THR A 212 -10.05 0.66 8.33
N SER A 213 -10.35 -0.28 9.22
CA SER A 213 -10.02 -1.71 9.07
C SER A 213 -10.60 -2.34 7.79
N GLY A 214 -11.68 -1.76 7.24
CA GLY A 214 -12.30 -2.18 6.00
C GLY A 214 -12.90 -1.03 5.21
N ILE A 215 -13.22 -1.30 3.93
CA ILE A 215 -13.72 -0.28 2.99
C ILE A 215 -15.12 0.19 3.35
N GLN A 216 -15.97 -0.73 3.84
CA GLN A 216 -17.39 -0.42 4.05
C GLN A 216 -17.59 0.72 5.04
N LYS A 217 -16.85 0.73 6.12
CA LYS A 217 -16.90 1.81 7.12
C LYS A 217 -16.21 3.09 6.63
N ALA A 218 -15.16 2.98 5.80
CA ALA A 218 -14.41 4.11 5.28
C ALA A 218 -15.33 5.16 4.62
N LEU A 219 -16.33 4.72 3.86
CA LEU A 219 -17.24 5.62 3.16
C LEU A 219 -17.97 6.58 4.13
N ARG A 220 -18.43 6.05 5.28
CA ARG A 220 -19.09 6.88 6.30
C ARG A 220 -18.14 7.89 6.94
N TYR A 221 -16.90 7.48 7.26
CA TYR A 221 -15.89 8.39 7.82
C TYR A 221 -15.54 9.49 6.83
N ILE A 222 -15.28 9.14 5.55
CA ILE A 222 -14.98 10.12 4.50
C ILE A 222 -16.16 11.09 4.32
N GLU A 223 -17.40 10.60 4.27
CA GLU A 223 -18.56 11.45 4.08
C GLU A 223 -18.71 12.48 5.19
N VAL A 224 -18.57 12.07 6.45
CA VAL A 224 -18.70 12.97 7.61
C VAL A 224 -17.58 14.00 7.62
N VAL A 225 -16.33 13.59 7.42
CA VAL A 225 -15.20 14.51 7.41
C VAL A 225 -15.31 15.49 6.25
N MET A 226 -15.59 15.00 5.03
CA MET A 226 -15.63 15.83 3.84
C MET A 226 -16.87 16.70 3.70
N SER A 227 -17.92 16.45 4.50
CA SER A 227 -19.09 17.34 4.57
C SER A 227 -18.84 18.62 5.38
N ASP A 228 -17.80 18.64 6.19
CA ASP A 228 -17.36 19.83 6.95
C ASP A 228 -16.20 20.52 6.19
N PRO A 229 -16.41 21.71 5.58
CA PRO A 229 -15.37 22.39 4.82
C PRO A 229 -14.11 22.71 5.61
N ASP A 230 -14.25 22.94 6.93
CA ASP A 230 -13.13 23.27 7.82
C ASP A 230 -12.23 22.06 8.10
N ALA A 231 -12.79 20.84 8.03
CA ALA A 231 -12.03 19.61 8.12
C ALA A 231 -11.51 19.18 6.74
N ALA A 232 -12.37 19.23 5.72
CA ALA A 232 -12.07 18.76 4.37
C ALA A 232 -10.84 19.43 3.73
N ARG A 233 -10.58 20.70 4.05
CA ARG A 233 -9.42 21.46 3.56
C ARG A 233 -8.07 20.88 3.98
N TYR A 234 -8.04 20.15 5.11
CA TYR A 234 -6.83 19.56 5.66
C TYR A 234 -6.58 18.12 5.20
N VAL A 235 -7.59 17.48 4.59
CA VAL A 235 -7.45 16.10 4.11
C VAL A 235 -6.73 16.10 2.76
N ASP A 236 -5.68 15.28 2.66
CA ASP A 236 -4.90 15.14 1.42
C ASP A 236 -5.12 13.80 0.72
N VAL A 237 -5.26 12.71 1.47
CA VAL A 237 -5.32 11.36 0.96
C VAL A 237 -6.42 10.58 1.67
N PHE A 238 -7.22 9.84 0.91
CA PHE A 238 -8.09 8.82 1.48
C PHE A 238 -7.31 7.52 1.60
N ALA A 239 -7.44 6.84 2.73
CA ALA A 239 -6.77 5.59 3.00
C ALA A 239 -7.73 4.52 3.55
N ILE A 240 -7.50 3.28 3.13
CA ILE A 240 -8.31 2.12 3.52
C ILE A 240 -7.43 0.93 3.83
N HIS A 241 -7.95 0.02 4.65
CA HIS A 241 -7.52 -1.37 4.73
C HIS A 241 -8.57 -2.28 4.07
N LEU A 242 -8.28 -3.57 3.90
CA LEU A 242 -9.12 -4.50 3.15
C LEU A 242 -9.62 -5.69 4.01
N TYR A 243 -9.56 -5.59 5.34
CA TYR A 243 -9.85 -6.73 6.22
C TYR A 243 -11.34 -7.15 6.25
N ASP A 244 -12.25 -6.36 5.68
CA ASP A 244 -13.65 -6.72 5.45
C ASP A 244 -13.91 -7.41 4.10
N ILE A 245 -12.87 -7.63 3.28
CA ILE A 245 -12.95 -8.37 2.02
C ILE A 245 -12.41 -9.79 2.25
N PRO A 246 -13.17 -10.85 1.92
CA PRO A 246 -12.68 -12.22 2.04
C PRO A 246 -11.38 -12.42 1.26
N PHE A 247 -10.33 -12.89 1.94
CA PHE A 247 -9.01 -13.04 1.34
C PHE A 247 -9.01 -13.95 0.10
N THR A 248 -9.74 -15.06 0.17
CA THR A 248 -9.83 -16.06 -0.90
C THR A 248 -10.82 -15.70 -2.01
N ASN A 249 -11.56 -14.59 -1.85
CA ASN A 249 -12.48 -14.07 -2.86
C ASN A 249 -12.35 -12.54 -3.02
N PRO A 250 -11.24 -12.06 -3.60
CA PRO A 250 -10.98 -10.63 -3.79
C PRO A 250 -12.06 -9.89 -4.60
N ASP A 251 -12.82 -10.61 -5.44
CA ASP A 251 -13.85 -10.01 -6.29
C ASP A 251 -15.07 -9.51 -5.50
N GLU A 252 -15.31 -10.01 -4.28
CA GLU A 252 -16.38 -9.50 -3.42
C GLU A 252 -16.17 -8.02 -3.04
N GLY A 253 -14.92 -7.55 -3.00
CA GLY A 253 -14.60 -6.15 -2.72
C GLY A 253 -14.79 -5.19 -3.88
N VAL A 254 -15.02 -5.67 -5.10
CA VAL A 254 -15.01 -4.83 -6.32
C VAL A 254 -16.08 -3.73 -6.28
N SER A 255 -17.27 -4.02 -5.77
CA SER A 255 -18.34 -3.02 -5.65
C SER A 255 -17.97 -1.89 -4.69
N TRP A 256 -17.36 -2.22 -3.54
CA TRP A 256 -16.90 -1.26 -2.55
C TRP A 256 -15.70 -0.44 -3.06
N LEU A 257 -14.76 -1.08 -3.77
CA LEU A 257 -13.65 -0.39 -4.43
C LEU A 257 -14.15 0.64 -5.47
N LYS A 258 -15.15 0.30 -6.27
CA LYS A 258 -15.78 1.27 -7.19
C LYS A 258 -16.50 2.39 -6.45
N ALA A 259 -17.16 2.09 -5.34
CA ALA A 259 -17.82 3.10 -4.52
C ALA A 259 -16.80 4.11 -3.98
N ILE A 260 -15.68 3.65 -3.37
CA ILE A 260 -14.67 4.57 -2.84
C ILE A 260 -13.97 5.36 -3.96
N ALA A 261 -13.74 4.77 -5.13
CA ALA A 261 -13.21 5.48 -6.30
C ALA A 261 -14.12 6.66 -6.74
N SER A 262 -15.45 6.51 -6.58
CA SER A 262 -16.37 7.62 -6.85
C SER A 262 -16.24 8.76 -5.85
N TYR A 263 -15.98 8.46 -4.57
CA TYR A 263 -15.68 9.46 -3.54
C TYR A 263 -14.34 10.18 -3.84
N CYS A 264 -13.31 9.43 -4.24
CA CYS A 264 -12.04 10.01 -4.66
C CYS A 264 -12.23 11.01 -5.82
N THR A 265 -13.03 10.64 -6.81
CA THR A 265 -13.37 11.53 -7.94
C THR A 265 -14.16 12.75 -7.47
N ARG A 266 -15.18 12.54 -6.62
CA ARG A 266 -16.05 13.62 -6.11
C ARG A 266 -15.26 14.68 -5.33
N TYR A 267 -14.31 14.25 -4.51
CA TYR A 267 -13.55 15.14 -3.62
C TYR A 267 -12.16 15.52 -4.17
N GLY A 268 -11.76 14.95 -5.32
CA GLY A 268 -10.45 15.20 -5.93
C GLY A 268 -9.28 14.72 -5.07
N LYS A 269 -9.46 13.65 -4.28
CA LYS A 269 -8.43 13.09 -3.40
C LYS A 269 -7.95 11.73 -3.90
N PRO A 270 -6.63 11.43 -3.86
CA PRO A 270 -6.11 10.11 -4.19
C PRO A 270 -6.52 9.08 -3.13
N LEU A 271 -6.54 7.81 -3.52
CA LEU A 271 -6.75 6.68 -2.63
C LEU A 271 -5.43 5.93 -2.41
N TRP A 272 -5.10 5.65 -1.16
CA TRP A 272 -4.05 4.73 -0.76
C TRP A 272 -4.67 3.51 -0.05
N MET A 273 -4.22 2.34 -0.36
CA MET A 273 -4.45 1.14 0.45
C MET A 273 -3.23 0.99 1.35
N THR A 274 -3.41 1.30 2.63
CA THR A 274 -2.29 1.52 3.56
C THR A 274 -1.93 0.32 4.40
N GLU A 275 -2.80 -0.70 4.43
CA GLU A 275 -2.52 -1.94 5.13
C GLU A 275 -3.38 -3.09 4.65
N TYR A 276 -2.76 -4.23 4.30
CA TYR A 276 -3.46 -5.50 4.14
C TYR A 276 -2.50 -6.69 4.14
N SER A 277 -2.90 -7.76 4.79
CA SER A 277 -2.26 -9.07 4.72
C SER A 277 -3.26 -10.17 5.01
N TYR A 278 -2.90 -11.40 4.62
CA TYR A 278 -3.55 -12.60 5.15
C TYR A 278 -2.94 -12.91 6.52
N LEU A 279 -3.78 -13.07 7.54
CA LEU A 279 -3.33 -13.21 8.92
C LEU A 279 -3.55 -14.62 9.49
N ASP A 280 -4.21 -15.51 8.72
CA ASP A 280 -4.68 -16.81 9.15
C ASP A 280 -3.98 -17.99 8.46
N PHE A 281 -4.30 -19.19 8.91
CA PHE A 281 -4.04 -20.46 8.24
C PHE A 281 -5.27 -20.89 7.43
N PRO A 282 -5.12 -21.69 6.35
CA PRO A 282 -3.95 -22.51 6.02
C PRO A 282 -3.01 -21.93 4.94
N TYR A 283 -3.23 -20.72 4.45
CA TYR A 283 -2.53 -20.24 3.24
C TYR A 283 -1.19 -19.54 3.51
N ALA A 284 -0.87 -19.20 4.77
CA ALA A 284 0.36 -18.48 5.11
C ALA A 284 1.61 -19.14 4.51
N GLY A 285 2.42 -18.35 3.78
CA GLY A 285 3.65 -18.80 3.13
C GLY A 285 3.44 -19.67 1.88
N THR A 286 2.20 -19.89 1.42
CA THR A 286 1.91 -20.69 0.24
C THR A 286 1.87 -19.86 -1.04
N TYR A 287 1.90 -20.54 -2.17
CA TYR A 287 1.70 -19.88 -3.46
C TYR A 287 0.25 -19.40 -3.66
N GLU A 288 -0.71 -20.06 -3.04
CA GLU A 288 -2.11 -19.64 -3.03
C GLU A 288 -2.27 -18.27 -2.34
N GLU A 289 -1.59 -18.04 -1.22
CA GLU A 289 -1.54 -16.73 -0.59
C GLU A 289 -1.00 -15.68 -1.54
N ALA A 290 0.10 -16.00 -2.25
CA ALA A 290 0.69 -15.11 -3.23
C ALA A 290 -0.28 -14.73 -4.36
N LEU A 291 -1.01 -15.73 -4.88
CA LEU A 291 -1.96 -15.54 -5.98
C LEU A 291 -3.18 -14.70 -5.55
N TYR A 292 -3.73 -14.92 -4.34
CA TYR A 292 -4.82 -14.08 -3.82
C TYR A 292 -4.33 -12.65 -3.52
N THR A 293 -3.15 -12.50 -2.94
CA THR A 293 -2.58 -11.17 -2.65
C THR A 293 -2.49 -10.30 -3.90
N VAL A 294 -2.00 -10.84 -5.02
CA VAL A 294 -1.90 -10.04 -6.25
C VAL A 294 -3.25 -9.75 -6.90
N GLN A 295 -4.27 -10.58 -6.66
CA GLN A 295 -5.63 -10.26 -7.08
C GLN A 295 -6.22 -9.10 -6.26
N HIS A 296 -5.96 -9.03 -4.94
CA HIS A 296 -6.29 -7.86 -4.13
C HIS A 296 -5.56 -6.60 -4.62
N ILE A 297 -4.27 -6.69 -4.92
CA ILE A 297 -3.49 -5.57 -5.50
C ILE A 297 -4.14 -5.12 -6.82
N HIS A 298 -4.40 -6.06 -7.73
CA HIS A 298 -5.03 -5.75 -9.01
C HIS A 298 -6.39 -5.06 -8.84
N ASN A 299 -7.29 -5.63 -8.03
CA ASN A 299 -8.63 -5.09 -7.82
C ASN A 299 -8.58 -3.68 -7.23
N THR A 300 -7.69 -3.45 -6.26
CA THR A 300 -7.50 -2.16 -5.63
C THR A 300 -6.99 -1.10 -6.61
N LEU A 301 -6.00 -1.44 -7.45
CA LEU A 301 -5.44 -0.53 -8.45
C LEU A 301 -6.44 -0.26 -9.59
N VAL A 302 -7.18 -1.29 -10.05
CA VAL A 302 -8.04 -1.19 -11.24
C VAL A 302 -9.43 -0.66 -10.90
N TYR A 303 -10.06 -1.16 -9.86
CA TYR A 303 -11.45 -0.79 -9.51
C TYR A 303 -11.51 0.31 -8.45
N GLY A 304 -10.55 0.33 -7.52
CA GLY A 304 -10.41 1.40 -6.52
C GLY A 304 -9.72 2.65 -7.05
N ASN A 305 -9.05 2.58 -8.20
CA ASN A 305 -8.15 3.63 -8.69
C ASN A 305 -7.13 4.07 -7.62
N ALA A 306 -6.69 3.13 -6.75
CA ALA A 306 -5.70 3.45 -5.75
C ALA A 306 -4.37 3.86 -6.39
N SER A 307 -3.76 4.91 -5.84
CA SER A 307 -2.45 5.42 -6.28
C SER A 307 -1.28 4.82 -5.50
N ALA A 308 -1.56 4.18 -4.36
CA ALA A 308 -0.56 3.45 -3.58
C ALA A 308 -1.14 2.16 -2.99
N TYR A 309 -0.25 1.19 -2.77
CA TYR A 309 -0.56 -0.05 -2.07
C TYR A 309 0.57 -0.40 -1.12
N LEU A 310 0.26 -0.54 0.17
CA LEU A 310 1.22 -0.86 1.22
C LEU A 310 0.86 -2.21 1.84
N VAL A 311 1.83 -3.13 1.87
CA VAL A 311 1.61 -4.46 2.44
C VAL A 311 1.83 -4.45 3.96
N TRP A 312 1.08 -5.24 4.66
CA TRP A 312 1.30 -5.62 6.03
C TRP A 312 1.70 -7.10 6.07
N GLU A 313 2.88 -7.51 6.40
CA GLU A 313 4.11 -6.79 6.71
C GLU A 313 5.19 -7.04 5.66
N LEU A 314 6.15 -6.15 5.53
CA LEU A 314 7.34 -6.39 4.70
C LEU A 314 8.13 -7.59 5.21
N PHE A 315 8.26 -7.72 6.53
CA PHE A 315 8.90 -8.85 7.20
C PHE A 315 8.23 -9.14 8.54
N TRP A 316 8.18 -10.42 8.89
CA TRP A 316 7.59 -10.88 10.14
C TRP A 316 8.29 -12.14 10.62
N TYR A 317 8.03 -12.58 11.85
CA TYR A 317 8.48 -13.91 12.32
C TYR A 317 7.56 -15.05 11.83
N ARG A 318 6.46 -14.71 11.16
CA ARG A 318 5.51 -15.64 10.53
C ARG A 318 5.65 -15.57 9.00
N GLU A 319 5.21 -16.61 8.33
CA GLU A 319 5.23 -16.68 6.86
C GLU A 319 4.18 -15.79 6.17
N THR A 320 3.37 -15.08 6.95
CA THR A 320 2.44 -14.07 6.45
C THR A 320 3.13 -12.75 6.04
N GLY A 321 4.38 -12.52 6.45
CA GLY A 321 5.23 -11.45 5.91
C GLY A 321 5.68 -11.73 4.47
N LEU A 322 6.23 -10.74 3.76
CA LEU A 322 6.90 -10.99 2.49
C LEU A 322 8.20 -11.78 2.72
N ILE A 323 8.88 -11.48 3.79
CA ILE A 323 10.06 -12.22 4.27
C ILE A 323 9.80 -12.65 5.72
N SER A 324 9.93 -13.93 5.99
CA SER A 324 9.87 -14.47 7.34
C SER A 324 11.27 -14.45 7.96
N ILE A 325 11.42 -13.86 9.15
CA ILE A 325 12.69 -13.75 9.87
C ILE A 325 12.58 -14.51 11.19
N SER A 326 13.55 -15.40 11.46
CA SER A 326 13.65 -16.11 12.72
C SER A 326 13.80 -15.14 13.89
N ARG A 327 13.06 -15.38 14.98
CA ARG A 327 13.20 -14.62 16.23
C ARG A 327 14.60 -14.74 16.86
N ALA A 328 15.35 -15.81 16.52
CA ALA A 328 16.72 -15.97 16.94
C ALA A 328 17.72 -15.14 16.11
N GLY A 329 17.27 -14.52 15.01
CA GLY A 329 18.10 -13.71 14.13
C GLY A 329 19.15 -14.52 13.37
N ASP A 330 18.93 -15.80 13.11
CA ASP A 330 19.91 -16.72 12.54
C ASP A 330 19.57 -17.20 11.11
N HIS A 331 18.36 -16.98 10.65
CA HIS A 331 17.93 -17.27 9.28
C HIS A 331 16.69 -16.47 8.87
N TYR A 332 16.41 -16.46 7.58
CA TYR A 332 15.19 -15.91 7.00
C TYR A 332 14.68 -16.79 5.86
N ASN A 333 13.42 -16.59 5.47
CA ASN A 333 12.82 -17.25 4.32
C ASN A 333 12.05 -16.22 3.47
N VAL A 334 12.29 -16.21 2.16
CA VAL A 334 11.55 -15.38 1.20
C VAL A 334 10.31 -16.14 0.77
N THR A 335 9.14 -15.60 1.08
CA THR A 335 7.87 -16.27 0.76
C THR A 335 7.51 -16.14 -0.73
N PRO A 336 6.68 -17.04 -1.29
CA PRO A 336 6.17 -16.90 -2.66
C PRO A 336 5.46 -15.56 -2.89
N LYS A 337 4.83 -15.00 -1.84
CA LYS A 337 4.15 -13.70 -1.88
C LYS A 337 5.10 -12.55 -2.23
N TYR A 338 6.34 -12.57 -1.76
CA TYR A 338 7.37 -11.60 -2.13
C TYR A 338 7.52 -11.48 -3.66
N TYR A 339 7.68 -12.61 -4.35
CA TYR A 339 7.90 -12.64 -5.80
C TYR A 339 6.64 -12.26 -6.59
N ALA A 340 5.47 -12.57 -6.07
CA ALA A 340 4.21 -12.17 -6.67
C ALA A 340 3.98 -10.65 -6.55
N VAL A 341 4.18 -10.08 -5.37
CA VAL A 341 4.11 -8.63 -5.11
C VAL A 341 5.15 -7.87 -5.95
N LYS A 342 6.35 -8.43 -6.10
CA LYS A 342 7.43 -7.87 -6.91
C LYS A 342 7.03 -7.68 -8.39
N GLN A 343 6.09 -8.47 -8.94
CA GLN A 343 5.58 -8.30 -10.30
C GLN A 343 4.88 -6.94 -10.52
N PHE A 344 4.43 -6.30 -9.45
CA PHE A 344 3.88 -4.96 -9.47
C PHE A 344 4.93 -3.93 -9.00
N PHE A 345 5.45 -4.10 -7.81
CA PHE A 345 6.21 -3.09 -7.09
C PHE A 345 7.52 -2.72 -7.79
N LYS A 346 8.26 -3.71 -8.31
CA LYS A 346 9.53 -3.48 -9.00
C LYS A 346 9.35 -2.78 -10.34
N PHE A 347 8.29 -3.13 -11.07
CA PHE A 347 8.19 -2.74 -12.47
C PHE A 347 7.40 -1.46 -12.68
N ILE A 348 6.41 -1.15 -11.83
CA ILE A 348 5.57 0.04 -11.96
C ILE A 348 6.23 1.20 -11.19
N SER A 349 6.84 2.11 -11.93
CA SER A 349 7.52 3.26 -11.32
C SER A 349 6.55 4.24 -10.69
N PRO A 350 6.90 4.88 -9.56
CA PRO A 350 6.19 6.06 -9.07
C PRO A 350 6.08 7.12 -10.17
N GLY A 351 4.90 7.73 -10.30
CA GLY A 351 4.60 8.68 -11.36
C GLY A 351 4.02 8.07 -12.64
N SER A 352 4.07 6.75 -12.82
CA SER A 352 3.38 6.07 -13.93
C SER A 352 1.87 6.30 -13.86
N ILE A 353 1.23 6.37 -15.02
CA ILE A 353 -0.23 6.52 -15.13
C ILE A 353 -0.81 5.18 -15.50
N ARG A 354 -1.83 4.72 -14.77
CA ARG A 354 -2.59 3.55 -15.20
C ARG A 354 -3.35 3.87 -16.47
N ILE A 355 -3.22 3.02 -17.49
CA ILE A 355 -3.94 3.11 -18.77
C ILE A 355 -4.95 1.96 -18.88
N ASP A 356 -5.89 2.07 -19.85
CA ASP A 356 -6.92 1.06 -20.00
C ASP A 356 -6.33 -0.27 -20.46
N ALA A 357 -6.75 -1.33 -19.78
CA ALA A 357 -6.39 -2.69 -20.12
C ALA A 357 -7.55 -3.62 -19.79
N LYS A 358 -7.98 -4.42 -20.74
CA LYS A 358 -9.15 -5.32 -20.62
C LYS A 358 -8.87 -6.67 -21.23
N SER A 359 -9.31 -7.72 -20.57
CA SER A 359 -9.36 -9.08 -21.09
C SER A 359 -10.80 -9.51 -21.36
N ILE A 360 -11.03 -10.20 -22.47
CA ILE A 360 -12.31 -10.88 -22.75
C ILE A 360 -12.42 -12.15 -21.90
N ASP A 361 -11.29 -12.78 -21.57
CA ASP A 361 -11.25 -13.95 -20.70
C ASP A 361 -11.25 -13.54 -19.23
N SER A 362 -12.29 -13.91 -18.48
CA SER A 362 -12.44 -13.59 -17.05
C SER A 362 -11.41 -14.25 -16.13
N GLN A 363 -10.67 -15.26 -16.63
CA GLN A 363 -9.57 -15.86 -15.89
C GLN A 363 -8.28 -15.04 -15.97
N LEU A 364 -8.19 -14.09 -16.91
CA LEU A 364 -7.05 -13.19 -17.06
C LEU A 364 -7.40 -11.82 -16.49
N LEU A 365 -6.80 -11.46 -15.36
CA LEU A 365 -6.83 -10.09 -14.86
C LEU A 365 -5.66 -9.34 -15.49
N VAL A 366 -5.93 -8.15 -16.04
CA VAL A 366 -4.92 -7.35 -16.73
C VAL A 366 -4.95 -5.90 -16.26
N SER A 367 -3.76 -5.34 -16.04
CA SER A 367 -3.57 -3.91 -15.79
C SER A 367 -2.36 -3.42 -16.56
N ALA A 368 -2.38 -2.14 -16.99
CA ALA A 368 -1.29 -1.54 -17.74
C ALA A 368 -0.98 -0.14 -17.25
N TYR A 369 0.30 0.24 -17.37
CA TYR A 369 0.83 1.47 -16.84
C TYR A 369 1.79 2.11 -17.85
N LEU A 370 1.77 3.43 -17.95
CA LEU A 370 2.62 4.24 -18.82
C LEU A 370 3.45 5.21 -17.97
N ASP A 371 4.76 5.06 -18.02
CA ASP A 371 5.68 6.08 -17.55
C ASP A 371 5.94 7.07 -18.69
N GLU A 372 5.22 8.18 -18.68
CA GLU A 372 5.31 9.20 -19.74
C GLU A 372 6.69 9.87 -19.83
N LYS A 373 7.44 9.92 -18.71
CA LYS A 373 8.76 10.52 -18.67
C LYS A 373 9.79 9.72 -19.45
N ASN A 374 9.73 8.41 -19.32
CA ASN A 374 10.66 7.47 -19.94
C ASN A 374 10.08 6.78 -21.18
N ASN A 375 8.78 7.01 -21.47
CA ASN A 375 8.00 6.30 -22.48
C ASN A 375 8.01 4.78 -22.27
N ASP A 376 8.03 4.34 -21.00
CA ASP A 376 8.00 2.94 -20.65
C ASP A 376 6.59 2.44 -20.41
N ILE A 377 6.31 1.22 -20.89
CA ILE A 377 5.02 0.55 -20.71
C ILE A 377 5.22 -0.70 -19.85
N MET A 378 4.34 -0.89 -18.89
CA MET A 378 4.25 -2.08 -18.07
C MET A 378 2.87 -2.69 -18.21
N ILE A 379 2.80 -4.00 -18.45
CA ILE A 379 1.53 -4.75 -18.51
C ILE A 379 1.67 -5.92 -17.54
N VAL A 380 0.76 -6.02 -16.57
CA VAL A 380 0.71 -7.14 -15.64
C VAL A 380 -0.51 -7.98 -15.95
N VAL A 381 -0.30 -9.26 -16.19
CA VAL A 381 -1.34 -10.26 -16.47
C VAL A 381 -1.29 -11.34 -15.40
N ILE A 382 -2.42 -11.56 -14.73
CA ILE A 382 -2.60 -12.66 -13.77
C ILE A 382 -3.52 -13.68 -14.41
N ASN A 383 -3.02 -14.88 -14.68
CA ASN A 383 -3.86 -16.02 -14.98
C ASN A 383 -4.24 -16.72 -13.66
N ARG A 384 -5.48 -16.49 -13.21
CA ARG A 384 -6.02 -17.11 -12.00
C ARG A 384 -6.69 -18.47 -12.24
N GLY A 385 -6.75 -18.88 -13.50
CA GLY A 385 -7.34 -20.15 -13.93
C GLY A 385 -6.39 -21.34 -13.75
N LYS A 386 -6.97 -22.52 -13.84
CA LYS A 386 -6.25 -23.82 -13.70
C LYS A 386 -5.67 -24.34 -15.02
N SER A 387 -5.78 -23.59 -16.11
CA SER A 387 -5.29 -23.96 -17.45
C SER A 387 -4.42 -22.86 -18.03
N ASP A 388 -3.49 -23.21 -18.87
CA ASP A 388 -2.73 -22.28 -19.67
C ASP A 388 -3.66 -21.57 -20.66
N ILE A 389 -3.46 -20.27 -20.85
CA ILE A 389 -4.27 -19.46 -21.76
C ILE A 389 -3.34 -18.78 -22.76
N THR A 390 -3.49 -19.15 -24.05
CA THR A 390 -2.84 -18.43 -25.14
C THR A 390 -3.79 -17.39 -25.69
N THR A 391 -3.32 -16.13 -25.78
CA THR A 391 -4.15 -15.01 -26.24
C THR A 391 -3.29 -13.93 -26.87
N LYS A 392 -3.94 -13.02 -27.59
CA LYS A 392 -3.31 -11.84 -28.18
C LYS A 392 -3.46 -10.64 -27.25
N ILE A 393 -2.38 -9.85 -27.11
CA ILE A 393 -2.43 -8.51 -26.53
C ILE A 393 -2.38 -7.52 -27.69
N ILE A 394 -3.43 -6.74 -27.84
CA ILE A 394 -3.57 -5.69 -28.87
C ILE A 394 -3.26 -4.35 -28.24
N LEU A 395 -2.23 -3.68 -28.74
CA LEU A 395 -1.76 -2.37 -28.25
C LEU A 395 -2.37 -1.27 -29.09
N LYS A 396 -3.18 -0.40 -28.47
CA LYS A 396 -3.85 0.73 -29.12
C LYS A 396 -3.27 2.04 -28.62
N ASN A 397 -3.11 3.02 -29.51
CA ASN A 397 -2.63 4.37 -29.15
C ASN A 397 -1.28 4.35 -28.39
N ILE A 398 -0.40 3.44 -28.79
CA ILE A 398 0.98 3.34 -28.34
C ILE A 398 1.87 3.88 -29.45
N THR A 399 2.81 4.76 -29.12
CA THR A 399 3.56 5.57 -30.12
C THR A 399 4.69 4.84 -30.84
N SER A 400 5.12 3.69 -30.32
CA SER A 400 6.20 2.90 -30.93
C SER A 400 5.94 1.41 -30.75
N ILE A 401 6.53 0.58 -31.63
CA ILE A 401 6.47 -0.88 -31.48
C ILE A 401 7.41 -1.28 -30.34
N PRO A 402 6.88 -1.76 -29.21
CA PRO A 402 7.71 -2.01 -28.05
C PRO A 402 8.41 -3.38 -28.10
N LEU A 403 9.65 -3.38 -27.61
CA LEU A 403 10.35 -4.58 -27.17
C LEU A 403 10.10 -4.76 -25.67
N PHE A 404 9.39 -5.81 -25.28
CA PHE A 404 9.13 -6.11 -23.88
C PHE A 404 10.11 -7.15 -23.34
N LYS A 405 10.56 -6.93 -22.12
CA LYS A 405 11.11 -7.98 -21.27
C LYS A 405 9.97 -8.64 -20.52
N GLN A 406 9.94 -9.96 -20.52
CA GLN A 406 8.93 -10.76 -19.86
C GLN A 406 9.47 -11.36 -18.56
N TYR A 407 8.78 -11.13 -17.45
CA TYR A 407 9.05 -11.73 -16.15
C TYR A 407 7.85 -12.54 -15.69
N ARG A 408 8.09 -13.67 -15.00
CA ARG A 408 7.02 -14.53 -14.54
C ARG A 408 7.23 -15.02 -13.11
N THR A 409 6.13 -15.09 -12.37
CA THR A 409 6.02 -15.79 -11.08
C THR A 409 4.96 -16.87 -11.20
N SER A 410 5.32 -18.10 -10.81
CA SER A 410 4.45 -19.26 -10.75
C SER A 410 4.87 -20.13 -9.55
N ARG A 411 4.26 -21.31 -9.38
CA ARG A 411 4.68 -22.24 -8.29
C ARG A 411 6.16 -22.62 -8.36
N THR A 412 6.81 -22.48 -9.50
CA THR A 412 8.20 -22.89 -9.73
C THR A 412 9.09 -21.78 -10.28
N GLU A 413 8.54 -20.58 -10.49
CA GLU A 413 9.25 -19.43 -11.03
C GLU A 413 9.11 -18.23 -10.10
N TYR A 414 10.21 -17.58 -9.78
CA TYR A 414 10.34 -16.57 -8.73
C TYR A 414 10.73 -15.22 -9.35
N CYS A 415 9.76 -14.52 -9.97
CA CYS A 415 9.98 -13.31 -10.75
C CYS A 415 11.09 -13.51 -11.82
N LYS A 416 11.03 -14.68 -12.48
CA LYS A 416 12.05 -15.13 -13.41
C LYS A 416 11.94 -14.37 -14.74
N TYR A 417 13.06 -13.88 -15.25
CA TYR A 417 13.16 -13.41 -16.62
C TYR A 417 12.97 -14.57 -17.60
N ILE A 418 11.99 -14.44 -18.49
CA ILE A 418 11.59 -15.47 -19.44
C ILE A 418 12.20 -15.23 -20.83
N GLY A 419 12.38 -13.97 -21.20
CA GLY A 419 12.92 -13.58 -22.50
C GLY A 419 12.37 -12.25 -22.97
N ASP A 420 12.84 -11.82 -24.14
CA ASP A 420 12.36 -10.64 -24.82
C ASP A 420 11.29 -11.01 -25.84
N VAL A 421 10.24 -10.17 -25.95
CA VAL A 421 9.16 -10.33 -26.92
C VAL A 421 8.90 -9.01 -27.64
N VAL A 422 8.79 -9.07 -28.97
CA VAL A 422 8.54 -7.89 -29.82
C VAL A 422 7.11 -7.96 -30.34
N ALA A 423 6.38 -6.84 -30.20
CA ALA A 423 5.08 -6.72 -30.82
C ALA A 423 5.20 -6.70 -32.37
N LYS A 424 4.39 -7.52 -33.05
CA LYS A 424 4.23 -7.44 -34.49
C LYS A 424 2.91 -6.76 -34.81
N ASP A 425 2.94 -5.72 -35.63
CA ASP A 425 1.75 -4.91 -35.94
C ASP A 425 0.93 -4.53 -34.68
N MET A 426 1.64 -4.05 -33.65
CA MET A 426 1.08 -3.70 -32.34
C MET A 426 0.35 -4.86 -31.63
N THR A 427 0.71 -6.10 -31.91
CA THR A 427 0.12 -7.30 -31.32
C THR A 427 1.21 -8.21 -30.77
N LEU A 428 0.97 -8.77 -29.57
CA LEU A 428 1.75 -9.83 -28.98
C LEU A 428 0.87 -11.08 -28.89
N GLU A 429 1.40 -12.25 -29.23
CA GLU A 429 0.74 -13.53 -28.98
C GLU A 429 1.53 -14.29 -27.91
N LEU A 430 0.91 -14.53 -26.75
CA LEU A 430 1.58 -15.08 -25.58
C LEU A 430 0.73 -16.14 -24.89
N THR A 431 1.43 -17.08 -24.27
CA THR A 431 0.81 -18.08 -23.38
C THR A 431 1.08 -17.67 -21.91
N PHE A 432 0.02 -17.55 -21.16
CA PHE A 432 0.02 -17.30 -19.71
C PHE A 432 -0.25 -18.65 -19.01
N PRO A 433 0.75 -19.25 -18.36
CA PRO A 433 0.56 -20.52 -17.65
C PRO A 433 -0.52 -20.41 -16.58
N SER A 434 -1.13 -21.55 -16.26
CA SER A 434 -2.11 -21.63 -15.16
C SER A 434 -1.53 -21.08 -13.85
N GLU A 435 -2.36 -20.37 -13.10
CA GLU A 435 -1.97 -19.80 -11.79
C GLU A 435 -0.62 -19.07 -11.84
N SER A 436 -0.47 -18.13 -12.75
CA SER A 436 0.78 -17.36 -12.91
C SER A 436 0.56 -15.87 -12.99
N ILE A 437 1.60 -15.11 -12.67
CA ILE A 437 1.67 -13.67 -12.83
C ILE A 437 2.78 -13.39 -13.85
N THR A 438 2.46 -12.66 -14.90
CA THR A 438 3.41 -12.26 -15.94
C THR A 438 3.45 -10.74 -16.05
N THR A 439 4.64 -10.17 -15.95
CA THR A 439 4.87 -8.74 -16.20
C THR A 439 5.68 -8.58 -17.49
N LEU A 440 5.14 -7.76 -18.39
CA LEU A 440 5.82 -7.28 -19.59
C LEU A 440 6.25 -5.82 -19.33
N THR A 441 7.51 -5.52 -19.58
CA THR A 441 8.03 -4.15 -19.38
C THR A 441 9.00 -3.78 -20.48
N THR A 442 8.89 -2.53 -20.96
CA THR A 442 9.86 -1.95 -21.90
C THR A 442 11.04 -1.31 -21.16
N ARG A 443 10.94 -1.16 -19.83
CA ARG A 443 11.95 -0.53 -19.01
C ARG A 443 13.28 -1.28 -19.08
N LYS A 444 14.35 -0.57 -19.34
CA LYS A 444 15.72 -1.08 -19.20
C LYS A 444 16.03 -1.23 -17.71
N GLN A 445 16.38 -2.42 -17.28
CA GLN A 445 16.83 -2.69 -15.92
C GLN A 445 18.33 -2.54 -15.81
#